data_5240a13c308631557ba4368773c5e43d
#
_entry.id   5240a13c308631557ba4368773c5e43d
#
_cell.length_a   1.000
_cell.length_b   1.000
_cell.length_c   1.000
_cell.angle_alpha   90.00
_cell.angle_beta   90.00
_cell.angle_gamma   90.00
#
_symmetry.space_group_name_H-M   'P 1'
#
loop_
_entity.id
_entity.type
_entity.pdbx_description
1 polymer ?
#
loop_
_entity_poly.entity_id
_entity_poly.type
_entity_poly.pdbx_seq_one_letter_code
_entity_poly.pdbx_strand_id
1 'polypeptide(L)'
;MMNSLKKIFEKDTWDEIFQSISKNRTRTIITTIGVFWGIFIYIALAGSATGLENGFDEAFSGLSKNSMGVWVQSTSVPYKGFEEGRRFPFRLSDVDYLRDRVPEIEYISPGLQAGAFSGSPPLVVRGTKSDNFNLFGNFPTQAKISVIKIYDGGRFINDEDIKYERKVAVIGEGTQERLFNPVSYTHLRAHETVV
;
A
#
# COMPACT_ATOMS: atom_id res chain seq x y z
N MET A 1 40.72 3.86 -37.08
CA MET A 1 39.92 4.31 -35.92
C MET A 1 40.77 4.69 -34.69
N MET A 2 41.89 4.07 -34.44
CA MET A 2 42.79 4.32 -33.30
C MET A 2 43.58 5.65 -33.36
N ASN A 3 43.85 6.21 -34.59
CA ASN A 3 44.54 7.47 -34.77
C ASN A 3 43.71 8.73 -34.48
N SER A 4 42.36 8.63 -34.56
CA SER A 4 41.47 9.77 -34.23
C SER A 4 41.37 10.01 -32.73
N LEU A 5 41.46 8.97 -31.90
CA LEU A 5 41.44 9.09 -30.44
C LEU A 5 42.72 9.69 -29.87
N LYS A 6 43.89 9.46 -30.51
CA LYS A 6 45.14 10.07 -30.08
C LYS A 6 45.16 11.59 -30.30
N LYS A 7 44.54 12.10 -31.34
CA LYS A 7 44.40 13.54 -31.62
C LYS A 7 43.61 14.30 -30.55
N ILE A 8 42.63 13.65 -29.90
CA ILE A 8 41.81 14.28 -28.85
C ILE A 8 42.64 14.53 -27.58
N PHE A 9 43.71 13.76 -27.36
CA PHE A 9 44.60 13.89 -26.18
C PHE A 9 45.88 14.70 -26.42
N GLU A 10 46.05 15.27 -27.64
CA GLU A 10 47.18 16.16 -27.91
C GLU A 10 47.03 17.49 -27.18
N LYS A 11 48.08 17.94 -26.52
CA LYS A 11 48.11 19.19 -25.72
C LYS A 11 47.69 20.42 -26.56
N ASP A 12 48.08 20.45 -27.81
CA ASP A 12 47.77 21.54 -28.76
C ASP A 12 46.25 21.69 -29.02
N THR A 13 45.52 20.56 -29.07
CA THR A 13 44.06 20.57 -29.24
C THR A 13 43.36 21.19 -27.98
N TRP A 14 43.87 20.89 -26.80
CA TRP A 14 43.33 21.49 -25.57
C TRP A 14 43.64 22.97 -25.46
N ASP A 15 44.81 23.39 -25.84
CA ASP A 15 45.22 24.80 -25.85
C ASP A 15 44.37 25.60 -26.82
N GLU A 16 44.05 25.08 -28.01
CA GLU A 16 43.15 25.68 -28.98
C GLU A 16 41.71 25.82 -28.43
N ILE A 17 41.19 24.78 -27.78
CA ILE A 17 39.89 24.77 -27.11
C ILE A 17 39.83 25.84 -26.03
N PHE A 18 40.85 25.92 -25.15
CA PHE A 18 40.93 26.92 -24.09
C PHE A 18 41.04 28.35 -24.63
N GLN A 19 41.76 28.58 -25.70
CA GLN A 19 41.82 29.89 -26.36
C GLN A 19 40.48 30.27 -26.95
N SER A 20 39.79 29.36 -27.61
CA SER A 20 38.45 29.60 -28.17
C SER A 20 37.40 29.93 -27.10
N ILE A 21 37.43 29.19 -25.97
CA ILE A 21 36.59 29.47 -24.80
C ILE A 21 36.90 30.84 -24.21
N SER A 22 38.17 31.18 -24.05
CA SER A 22 38.61 32.47 -23.48
C SER A 22 38.26 33.67 -24.33
N LYS A 23 38.20 33.48 -25.64
CA LYS A 23 37.86 34.55 -26.60
C LYS A 23 36.36 34.90 -26.58
N ASN A 24 35.49 33.97 -26.25
CA ASN A 24 34.04 34.14 -26.24
C ASN A 24 33.39 33.76 -24.87
N ARG A 25 33.94 34.32 -23.79
CA ARG A 25 33.58 33.99 -22.40
C ARG A 25 32.06 34.05 -22.14
N THR A 26 31.40 35.13 -22.56
CA THR A 26 29.96 35.32 -22.32
C THR A 26 29.13 34.20 -22.95
N ARG A 27 29.42 33.85 -24.21
CA ARG A 27 28.70 32.76 -24.91
C ARG A 27 28.93 31.42 -24.21
N THR A 28 30.18 31.14 -23.84
CA THR A 28 30.53 29.89 -23.16
C THR A 28 29.84 29.77 -21.82
N ILE A 29 29.83 30.85 -21.01
CA ILE A 29 29.15 30.87 -19.73
C ILE A 29 27.65 30.58 -19.88
N ILE A 30 26.96 31.29 -20.80
CA ILE A 30 25.54 31.11 -21.02
C ILE A 30 25.20 29.66 -21.46
N THR A 31 25.99 29.11 -22.41
CA THR A 31 25.76 27.71 -22.86
C THR A 31 26.05 26.69 -21.76
N THR A 32 27.11 26.90 -20.96
CA THR A 32 27.43 26.04 -19.84
C THR A 32 26.32 26.05 -18.78
N ILE A 33 25.81 27.22 -18.43
CA ILE A 33 24.68 27.33 -17.49
C ILE A 33 23.45 26.64 -18.05
N GLY A 34 23.15 26.80 -19.35
CA GLY A 34 22.02 26.12 -19.98
C GLY A 34 22.11 24.60 -19.92
N VAL A 35 23.28 24.06 -20.27
CA VAL A 35 23.52 22.61 -20.19
C VAL A 35 23.47 22.11 -18.73
N PHE A 36 24.14 22.82 -17.82
CA PHE A 36 24.10 22.48 -16.39
C PHE A 36 22.66 22.45 -15.87
N TRP A 37 21.85 23.47 -16.19
CA TRP A 37 20.47 23.55 -15.75
C TRP A 37 19.60 22.45 -16.33
N GLY A 38 19.82 22.11 -17.62
CA GLY A 38 19.12 21.00 -18.27
C GLY A 38 19.41 19.65 -17.60
N ILE A 39 20.68 19.35 -17.33
CA ILE A 39 21.08 18.11 -16.64
C ILE A 39 20.57 18.11 -15.20
N PHE A 40 20.64 19.25 -14.49
CA PHE A 40 20.14 19.36 -13.12
C PHE A 40 18.64 19.06 -13.04
N ILE A 41 17.83 19.69 -13.90
CA ILE A 41 16.38 19.44 -13.93
C ILE A 41 16.10 17.97 -14.27
N TYR A 42 16.80 17.40 -15.24
CA TYR A 42 16.62 16.00 -15.62
C TYR A 42 16.87 15.06 -14.43
N ILE A 43 17.99 15.24 -13.73
CA ILE A 43 18.33 14.41 -12.55
C ILE A 43 17.31 14.63 -11.42
N ALA A 44 16.91 15.87 -11.17
CA ALA A 44 15.93 16.19 -10.14
C ALA A 44 14.56 15.55 -10.43
N LEU A 45 14.09 15.61 -11.67
CA LEU A 45 12.82 14.97 -12.07
C LEU A 45 12.91 13.45 -12.02
N ALA A 46 14.00 12.87 -12.54
CA ALA A 46 14.21 11.42 -12.49
C ALA A 46 14.27 10.90 -11.05
N GLY A 47 15.01 11.59 -10.17
CA GLY A 47 15.07 11.25 -8.75
C GLY A 47 13.73 11.39 -8.03
N SER A 48 12.96 12.44 -8.36
CA SER A 48 11.62 12.63 -7.80
C SER A 48 10.65 11.54 -8.26
N ALA A 49 10.72 11.12 -9.53
CA ALA A 49 9.89 10.05 -10.06
C ALA A 49 10.17 8.72 -9.35
N THR A 50 11.46 8.35 -9.20
CA THR A 50 11.85 7.13 -8.47
C THR A 50 11.47 7.22 -6.98
N GLY A 51 11.64 8.37 -6.35
CA GLY A 51 11.22 8.58 -4.96
C GLY A 51 9.71 8.42 -4.78
N LEU A 52 8.91 8.92 -5.72
CA LEU A 52 7.47 8.77 -5.71
C LEU A 52 7.06 7.29 -5.90
N GLU A 53 7.68 6.58 -6.86
CA GLU A 53 7.43 5.16 -7.10
C GLU A 53 7.72 4.32 -5.85
N ASN A 54 8.87 4.54 -5.21
CA ASN A 54 9.23 3.87 -3.97
C ASN A 54 8.25 4.19 -2.82
N GLY A 55 7.82 5.45 -2.72
CA GLY A 55 6.83 5.87 -1.73
C GLY A 55 5.46 5.22 -1.94
N PHE A 56 5.02 5.08 -3.19
CA PHE A 56 3.81 4.34 -3.52
C PHE A 56 3.96 2.84 -3.20
N ASP A 57 5.06 2.21 -3.60
CA ASP A 57 5.31 0.80 -3.33
C ASP A 57 5.35 0.52 -1.81
N GLU A 58 5.89 1.42 -1.00
CA GLU A 58 5.86 1.32 0.46
C GLU A 58 4.44 1.52 1.02
N ALA A 59 3.73 2.55 0.59
CA ALA A 59 2.38 2.84 1.05
C ALA A 59 1.38 1.73 0.70
N PHE A 60 1.56 1.08 -0.44
CA PHE A 60 0.70 -0.01 -0.91
C PHE A 60 1.31 -1.41 -0.75
N SER A 61 2.43 -1.53 -0.03
CA SER A 61 3.10 -2.82 0.20
C SER A 61 2.23 -3.87 0.90
N GLY A 62 1.19 -3.42 1.61
CA GLY A 62 0.19 -4.27 2.25
C GLY A 62 -0.92 -4.78 1.31
N LEU A 63 -0.99 -4.31 0.07
CA LEU A 63 -2.02 -4.70 -0.90
C LEU A 63 -1.37 -5.37 -2.11
N SER A 64 -2.04 -6.39 -2.65
CA SER A 64 -1.64 -6.95 -3.94
C SER A 64 -1.83 -5.89 -5.04
N LYS A 65 -0.85 -5.74 -5.93
CA LYS A 65 -0.87 -4.72 -7.02
C LYS A 65 -2.10 -4.83 -7.92
N ASN A 66 -2.73 -6.01 -8.00
CA ASN A 66 -3.91 -6.27 -8.81
C ASN A 66 -5.18 -6.46 -7.94
N SER A 67 -5.26 -5.83 -6.78
CA SER A 67 -6.43 -5.93 -5.91
C SER A 67 -7.31 -4.69 -6.01
N MET A 68 -8.62 -4.91 -5.86
CA MET A 68 -9.63 -3.85 -5.86
C MET A 68 -10.56 -4.03 -4.66
N GLY A 69 -10.81 -2.94 -3.94
CA GLY A 69 -11.82 -2.89 -2.90
C GLY A 69 -13.16 -2.41 -3.46
N VAL A 70 -14.25 -3.07 -3.10
CA VAL A 70 -15.60 -2.69 -3.49
C VAL A 70 -16.45 -2.45 -2.24
N TRP A 71 -17.00 -1.26 -2.15
CA TRP A 71 -17.86 -0.86 -1.02
C TRP A 71 -19.24 -0.45 -1.51
N VAL A 72 -20.24 -0.79 -0.74
CA VAL A 72 -21.60 -0.31 -0.99
C VAL A 72 -21.72 1.12 -0.51
N GLN A 73 -22.19 1.98 -1.41
CA GLN A 73 -22.62 3.34 -1.09
C GLN A 73 -24.14 3.46 -1.14
N SER A 74 -24.67 4.56 -0.63
CA SER A 74 -26.07 4.89 -0.80
C SER A 74 -26.37 5.21 -2.25
N THR A 75 -27.58 4.81 -2.72
CA THR A 75 -28.04 5.14 -4.07
C THR A 75 -28.23 6.65 -4.22
N SER A 76 -27.77 7.18 -5.34
CA SER A 76 -27.90 8.60 -5.68
C SER A 76 -29.06 8.91 -6.63
N VAL A 77 -29.75 7.87 -7.13
CA VAL A 77 -30.83 8.00 -8.10
C VAL A 77 -32.01 7.15 -7.66
N PRO A 78 -33.24 7.69 -7.64
CA PRO A 78 -34.43 6.90 -7.38
C PRO A 78 -34.68 5.92 -8.54
N TYR A 79 -35.09 4.70 -8.23
CA TYR A 79 -35.32 3.66 -9.22
C TYR A 79 -36.50 2.77 -8.84
N LYS A 80 -37.46 2.58 -9.79
CA LYS A 80 -38.64 1.70 -9.67
C LYS A 80 -39.42 1.88 -8.36
N GLY A 81 -39.71 3.13 -7.97
CA GLY A 81 -40.45 3.46 -6.77
C GLY A 81 -39.67 3.45 -5.46
N PHE A 82 -38.39 3.24 -5.55
CA PHE A 82 -37.49 3.38 -4.41
C PHE A 82 -36.82 4.76 -4.40
N GLU A 83 -36.82 5.41 -3.25
CA GLU A 83 -36.17 6.70 -3.05
C GLU A 83 -34.63 6.59 -3.08
N GLU A 84 -33.97 7.72 -3.35
CA GLU A 84 -32.52 7.85 -3.19
C GLU A 84 -32.07 7.64 -1.73
N GLY A 85 -30.79 7.43 -1.51
CA GLY A 85 -30.21 7.27 -0.17
C GLY A 85 -30.28 5.85 0.41
N ARG A 86 -30.82 4.88 -0.32
CA ARG A 86 -30.85 3.48 0.16
C ARG A 86 -29.47 2.84 0.15
N ARG A 87 -29.18 2.07 1.19
CA ARG A 87 -27.97 1.24 1.31
C ARG A 87 -28.35 -0.22 1.10
N PHE A 88 -27.63 -0.88 0.20
CA PHE A 88 -27.77 -2.31 -0.05
C PHE A 88 -26.50 -3.02 0.45
N PRO A 89 -26.53 -3.70 1.60
CA PRO A 89 -25.37 -4.45 2.05
C PRO A 89 -25.12 -5.62 1.08
N PHE A 90 -23.84 -5.87 0.79
CA PHE A 90 -23.46 -7.10 0.12
C PHE A 90 -23.79 -8.31 1.00
N ARG A 91 -24.19 -9.38 0.38
CA ARG A 91 -24.45 -10.67 1.01
C ARG A 91 -23.39 -11.68 0.59
N LEU A 92 -23.22 -12.73 1.38
CA LEU A 92 -22.29 -13.80 1.01
C LEU A 92 -22.69 -14.50 -0.30
N SER A 93 -23.97 -14.59 -0.60
CA SER A 93 -24.48 -15.08 -1.89
C SER A 93 -23.99 -14.29 -3.11
N ASP A 94 -23.66 -13.02 -2.92
CA ASP A 94 -23.19 -12.17 -4.02
C ASP A 94 -21.76 -12.52 -4.42
N VAL A 95 -20.99 -13.16 -3.52
CA VAL A 95 -19.65 -13.65 -3.80
C VAL A 95 -19.65 -14.75 -4.86
N ASP A 96 -20.58 -15.72 -4.73
CA ASP A 96 -20.70 -16.81 -5.69
C ASP A 96 -21.20 -16.27 -7.04
N TYR A 97 -22.16 -15.34 -7.01
CA TYR A 97 -22.64 -14.68 -8.21
C TYR A 97 -21.54 -13.90 -8.95
N LEU A 98 -20.66 -13.21 -8.22
CA LEU A 98 -19.54 -12.49 -8.82
C LEU A 98 -18.52 -13.46 -9.42
N ARG A 99 -18.22 -14.54 -8.72
CA ARG A 99 -17.26 -15.56 -9.21
C ARG A 99 -17.72 -16.20 -10.51
N ASP A 100 -19.03 -16.47 -10.62
CA ASP A 100 -19.60 -17.07 -11.83
C ASP A 100 -19.64 -16.10 -13.03
N ARG A 101 -19.76 -14.79 -12.76
CA ARG A 101 -19.89 -13.78 -13.80
C ARG A 101 -18.57 -13.18 -14.26
N VAL A 102 -17.55 -13.22 -13.43
CA VAL A 102 -16.25 -12.60 -13.68
C VAL A 102 -15.15 -13.64 -13.40
N PRO A 103 -14.90 -14.55 -14.34
CA PRO A 103 -13.94 -15.64 -14.17
C PRO A 103 -12.49 -15.16 -14.03
N GLU A 104 -12.21 -13.91 -14.36
CA GLU A 104 -10.89 -13.29 -14.20
C GLU A 104 -10.52 -13.00 -12.73
N ILE A 105 -11.49 -13.09 -11.82
CA ILE A 105 -11.25 -12.88 -10.40
C ILE A 105 -10.64 -14.15 -9.79
N GLU A 106 -9.38 -14.07 -9.39
CA GLU A 106 -8.67 -15.17 -8.76
C GLU A 106 -9.12 -15.39 -7.31
N TYR A 107 -9.21 -14.31 -6.54
CA TYR A 107 -9.60 -14.34 -5.12
C TYR A 107 -10.65 -13.28 -4.81
N ILE A 108 -11.67 -13.66 -4.04
CA ILE A 108 -12.64 -12.75 -3.44
C ILE A 108 -12.61 -12.96 -1.93
N SER A 109 -12.45 -11.88 -1.18
CA SER A 109 -12.56 -11.90 0.28
C SER A 109 -13.65 -10.95 0.72
N PRO A 110 -14.82 -11.47 1.11
CA PRO A 110 -15.83 -10.63 1.75
C PRO A 110 -15.31 -10.20 3.11
N GLY A 111 -15.52 -8.92 3.42
CA GLY A 111 -15.09 -8.32 4.67
C GLY A 111 -16.20 -7.52 5.33
N LEU A 112 -16.19 -7.48 6.65
CA LEU A 112 -17.07 -6.63 7.45
C LEU A 112 -16.20 -5.75 8.36
N GLN A 113 -16.50 -4.46 8.40
CA GLN A 113 -15.86 -3.55 9.36
C GLN A 113 -16.86 -3.17 10.43
N ALA A 114 -16.56 -3.47 11.68
CA ALA A 114 -17.35 -3.05 12.80
C ALA A 114 -17.22 -1.53 13.02
N GLY A 115 -18.34 -0.86 13.23
CA GLY A 115 -18.35 0.59 13.40
C GLY A 115 -18.25 1.40 12.10
N ALA A 116 -18.20 0.76 10.92
CA ALA A 116 -18.10 1.45 9.63
C ALA A 116 -19.21 2.48 9.38
N PHE A 117 -20.39 2.24 9.92
CA PHE A 117 -21.55 3.12 9.76
C PHE A 117 -21.76 4.10 10.91
N SER A 118 -21.13 3.87 12.07
CA SER A 118 -21.22 4.75 13.23
C SER A 118 -20.20 5.88 13.24
N GLY A 119 -19.25 5.85 12.30
CA GLY A 119 -18.17 6.84 12.22
C GLY A 119 -17.11 6.74 13.31
N SER A 120 -17.27 5.80 14.25
CA SER A 120 -16.33 5.61 15.36
C SER A 120 -15.95 4.14 15.48
N PRO A 121 -14.67 3.82 15.72
CA PRO A 121 -14.24 2.47 16.01
C PRO A 121 -14.90 1.95 17.29
N PRO A 122 -15.29 0.67 17.34
CA PRO A 122 -15.89 0.08 18.54
C PRO A 122 -14.90 0.03 19.70
N LEU A 123 -15.44 0.15 20.91
CA LEU A 123 -14.69 0.00 22.14
C LEU A 123 -14.40 -1.48 22.39
N VAL A 124 -13.15 -1.81 22.56
CA VAL A 124 -12.68 -3.17 22.94
C VAL A 124 -12.21 -3.11 24.39
N VAL A 125 -12.71 -4.04 25.20
CA VAL A 125 -12.42 -4.10 26.64
C VAL A 125 -11.73 -5.42 26.98
N ARG A 126 -10.64 -5.35 27.72
CA ARG A 126 -9.94 -6.51 28.29
C ARG A 126 -9.60 -6.24 29.76
N GLY A 127 -10.37 -6.83 30.67
CA GLY A 127 -10.24 -6.57 32.11
C GLY A 127 -10.47 -5.10 32.43
N THR A 128 -9.44 -4.44 32.94
CA THR A 128 -9.47 -3.00 33.27
C THR A 128 -9.01 -2.08 32.15
N LYS A 129 -8.50 -2.64 31.05
CA LYS A 129 -8.03 -1.89 29.90
C LYS A 129 -9.10 -1.81 28.83
N SER A 130 -9.25 -0.66 28.22
CA SER A 130 -10.17 -0.44 27.11
C SER A 130 -9.62 0.59 26.15
N ASP A 131 -9.85 0.39 24.86
CA ASP A 131 -9.50 1.36 23.81
C ASP A 131 -10.36 1.10 22.56
N ASN A 132 -10.40 2.07 21.67
CA ASN A 132 -11.14 1.97 20.42
C ASN A 132 -10.24 1.40 19.32
N PHE A 133 -10.68 0.32 18.67
CA PHE A 133 -9.94 -0.34 17.60
C PHE A 133 -10.82 -0.57 16.38
N ASN A 134 -10.21 -0.48 15.20
CA ASN A 134 -10.86 -0.93 13.98
C ASN A 134 -10.92 -2.47 13.98
N LEU A 135 -12.13 -3.02 14.00
CA LEU A 135 -12.36 -4.46 13.93
C LEU A 135 -12.82 -4.84 12.54
N PHE A 136 -12.14 -5.82 11.96
CA PHE A 136 -12.47 -6.36 10.65
C PHE A 136 -12.81 -7.85 10.78
N GLY A 137 -13.94 -8.25 10.26
CA GLY A 137 -14.26 -9.66 10.02
C GLY A 137 -13.82 -10.02 8.61
N ASN A 138 -12.82 -10.89 8.48
CA ASN A 138 -12.25 -11.28 7.21
C ASN A 138 -12.32 -12.79 7.01
N PHE A 139 -12.35 -13.22 5.77
CA PHE A 139 -12.17 -14.62 5.39
C PHE A 139 -10.67 -14.96 5.24
N PRO A 140 -10.29 -16.25 5.31
CA PRO A 140 -8.91 -16.71 5.11
C PRO A 140 -8.29 -16.25 3.79
N THR A 141 -9.10 -16.10 2.75
CA THR A 141 -8.71 -15.58 1.44
C THR A 141 -8.11 -14.18 1.48
N GLN A 142 -8.39 -13.40 2.54
CA GLN A 142 -7.79 -12.07 2.72
C GLN A 142 -6.26 -12.13 2.80
N ALA A 143 -5.68 -13.17 3.37
CA ALA A 143 -4.23 -13.36 3.43
C ALA A 143 -3.58 -13.56 2.05
N LYS A 144 -4.36 -13.93 1.03
CA LYS A 144 -3.88 -14.06 -0.36
C LYS A 144 -3.95 -12.73 -1.12
N ILE A 145 -4.88 -11.85 -0.71
CA ILE A 145 -5.10 -10.54 -1.34
C ILE A 145 -4.21 -9.46 -0.70
N SER A 146 -3.99 -9.56 0.61
CA SER A 146 -3.18 -8.59 1.37
C SER A 146 -1.91 -9.24 1.88
N VAL A 147 -0.79 -8.51 1.80
CA VAL A 147 0.49 -8.94 2.36
C VAL A 147 0.46 -8.73 3.87
N ILE A 148 0.02 -9.75 4.60
CA ILE A 148 -0.07 -9.69 6.06
C ILE A 148 1.22 -10.26 6.64
N LYS A 149 2.01 -9.43 7.32
CA LYS A 149 3.18 -9.87 8.08
C LYS A 149 2.71 -10.50 9.39
N ILE A 150 3.02 -11.76 9.58
CA ILE A 150 2.69 -12.51 10.80
C ILE A 150 3.99 -12.72 11.58
N TYR A 151 4.00 -12.38 12.87
CA TYR A 151 5.14 -12.63 13.75
C TYR A 151 5.31 -14.13 14.06
N ASP A 152 6.52 -14.51 14.42
CA ASP A 152 6.83 -15.91 14.77
C ASP A 152 5.91 -16.44 15.87
N GLY A 153 5.34 -17.61 15.62
CA GLY A 153 4.36 -18.22 16.50
C GLY A 153 2.91 -17.75 16.32
N GLY A 154 2.67 -16.71 15.51
CA GLY A 154 1.33 -16.28 15.11
C GLY A 154 0.82 -17.02 13.88
N ARG A 155 -0.48 -16.91 13.62
CA ARG A 155 -1.11 -17.36 12.38
C ARG A 155 -2.27 -16.45 11.99
N PHE A 156 -2.63 -16.48 10.74
CA PHE A 156 -3.87 -15.86 10.27
C PHE A 156 -5.05 -16.82 10.45
N ILE A 157 -6.27 -16.29 10.33
CA ILE A 157 -7.52 -17.06 10.33
C ILE A 157 -7.45 -18.08 9.18
N ASN A 158 -7.86 -19.31 9.46
CA ASN A 158 -7.88 -20.40 8.50
C ASN A 158 -9.31 -20.94 8.27
N ASP A 159 -9.47 -21.83 7.27
CA ASP A 159 -10.77 -22.39 6.92
C ASP A 159 -11.40 -23.24 8.04
N GLU A 160 -10.58 -23.82 8.91
CA GLU A 160 -11.09 -24.54 10.08
C GLU A 160 -11.70 -23.61 11.12
N ASP A 161 -11.15 -22.39 11.29
CA ASP A 161 -11.71 -21.42 12.22
C ASP A 161 -13.11 -20.99 11.76
N ILE A 162 -13.29 -20.84 10.45
CA ILE A 162 -14.61 -20.54 9.87
C ILE A 162 -15.55 -21.75 10.00
N LYS A 163 -15.09 -22.94 9.63
CA LYS A 163 -15.90 -24.17 9.64
C LYS A 163 -16.43 -24.54 11.03
N TYR A 164 -15.60 -24.34 12.05
CA TYR A 164 -15.95 -24.67 13.44
C TYR A 164 -16.40 -23.45 14.24
N GLU A 165 -16.61 -22.30 13.59
CA GLU A 165 -17.02 -21.04 14.23
C GLU A 165 -16.16 -20.69 15.45
N ARG A 166 -14.84 -20.89 15.32
CA ARG A 166 -13.90 -20.64 16.42
C ARG A 166 -13.83 -19.15 16.71
N LYS A 167 -13.94 -18.78 17.97
CA LYS A 167 -13.78 -17.38 18.41
C LYS A 167 -12.29 -17.06 18.50
N VAL A 168 -11.69 -16.69 17.38
CA VAL A 168 -10.29 -16.31 17.26
C VAL A 168 -10.16 -14.90 16.70
N ALA A 169 -9.14 -14.19 17.14
CA ALA A 169 -8.82 -12.86 16.61
C ALA A 169 -7.32 -12.77 16.31
N VAL A 170 -6.99 -12.10 15.20
CA VAL A 170 -5.62 -11.72 14.86
C VAL A 170 -5.47 -10.27 15.28
N ILE A 171 -4.58 -9.99 16.22
CA ILE A 171 -4.34 -8.65 16.75
C ILE A 171 -3.02 -8.10 16.25
N GLY A 172 -3.01 -6.80 15.89
CA GLY A 172 -1.79 -6.11 15.54
C GLY A 172 -0.96 -5.73 16.78
N GLU A 173 0.32 -5.45 16.56
CA GLU A 173 1.28 -5.07 17.60
C GLU A 173 0.77 -3.90 18.46
N GLY A 174 0.27 -2.82 17.86
CA GLY A 174 -0.25 -1.69 18.62
C GLY A 174 -1.49 -2.02 19.48
N THR A 175 -2.31 -2.99 19.07
CA THR A 175 -3.43 -3.49 19.89
C THR A 175 -2.90 -4.34 21.04
N GLN A 176 -1.89 -5.14 20.78
CA GLN A 176 -1.22 -5.95 21.80
C GLN A 176 -0.62 -5.07 22.89
N GLU A 177 0.11 -4.04 22.53
CA GLU A 177 0.73 -3.13 23.49
C GLU A 177 -0.30 -2.39 24.40
N ARG A 178 -1.43 -1.99 23.81
CA ARG A 178 -2.46 -1.24 24.54
C ARG A 178 -3.33 -2.11 25.43
N LEU A 179 -3.72 -3.30 24.99
CA LEU A 179 -4.60 -4.19 25.73
C LEU A 179 -3.88 -5.24 26.57
N PHE A 180 -2.66 -5.63 26.17
CA PHE A 180 -1.88 -6.64 26.87
C PHE A 180 -0.66 -5.98 27.53
N ASN A 181 -0.21 -6.51 28.64
CA ASN A 181 1.01 -6.00 29.27
C ASN A 181 2.23 -6.46 28.48
N PRO A 182 3.26 -5.60 28.31
CA PRO A 182 4.42 -5.91 27.46
C PRO A 182 5.32 -7.07 27.99
N VAL A 183 4.93 -7.77 29.03
CA VAL A 183 5.81 -8.70 29.78
C VAL A 183 5.71 -10.15 29.34
N SER A 184 5.10 -10.51 28.22
CA SER A 184 5.17 -11.93 27.80
C SER A 184 4.93 -12.11 26.30
N TYR A 185 5.98 -11.93 25.53
CA TYR A 185 6.01 -12.38 24.11
C TYR A 185 6.01 -13.92 23.97
N THR A 186 6.15 -14.68 25.07
CA THR A 186 6.35 -16.12 25.03
C THR A 186 5.09 -16.97 25.25
N HIS A 187 3.93 -16.37 25.59
CA HIS A 187 2.72 -17.13 25.95
C HIS A 187 1.39 -16.62 25.39
N LEU A 188 1.38 -15.93 24.27
CA LEU A 188 0.14 -15.75 23.52
C LEU A 188 -0.15 -17.05 22.75
N ARG A 189 -0.61 -18.06 23.47
CA ARG A 189 -1.30 -19.20 22.85
C ARG A 189 -2.55 -18.67 22.16
N ALA A 190 -2.83 -19.20 20.98
CA ALA A 190 -4.01 -18.94 20.15
C ALA A 190 -5.37 -19.24 20.82
N HIS A 191 -5.45 -19.18 22.13
CA HIS A 191 -6.64 -19.51 22.95
C HIS A 191 -7.23 -18.33 23.72
N GLU A 192 -6.65 -17.14 23.68
CA GLU A 192 -7.32 -16.00 24.28
C GLU A 192 -8.29 -15.37 23.29
N THR A 193 -9.52 -15.82 23.40
CA THR A 193 -10.71 -15.28 22.75
C THR A 193 -10.92 -13.85 23.24
N VAL A 194 -10.86 -12.87 22.35
CA VAL A 194 -11.38 -11.54 22.60
C VAL A 194 -12.84 -11.54 22.17
N VAL A 195 -13.74 -11.46 23.14
CA VAL A 195 -15.18 -11.29 22.92
C VAL A 195 -15.47 -9.83 22.67
#